data_0fc2d7147a1d8b44755450e4aecdf6fa
#
_entry.id   0fc2d7147a1d8b44755450e4aecdf6fa
#
_cell.length_a   1.000
_cell.length_b   1.000
_cell.length_c   1.000
_cell.angle_alpha   90.00
_cell.angle_beta   90.00
_cell.angle_gamma   90.00
#
_symmetry.space_group_name_H-M   'P 1'
#
loop_
_entity.id
_entity.type
_entity.pdbx_description
1 polymer ?
#
loop_
_entity_poly.entity_id
_entity_poly.type
_entity_poly.pdbx_seq_one_letter_code
_entity_poly.pdbx_strand_id
1 'polypeptide(L)'
;MTGIYDAAIVADFIRLELLAQNNTFTFETVLSHPSKLDFLKDARLRGYKNYLYFVCTVSPAINSDRVAQRVRLGGHGVPSEKIESRYYASLALLSDLIPHTYHTYLFDNSFEDSEIKLVAEIENGSTFIPKTEEIPWWVDEYVLGKLFS
;
A
#
# COMPACT_ATOMS: atom_id res chain seq x y z
N MET A 1 28.15 1.88 2.55
CA MET A 1 27.36 3.04 2.14
C MET A 1 26.11 3.18 2.98
N THR A 2 26.05 4.22 3.73
CA THR A 2 25.06 4.41 4.81
C THR A 2 23.80 5.17 4.34
N GLY A 3 23.87 5.92 3.24
CA GLY A 3 22.87 6.91 2.87
C GLY A 3 21.43 6.44 2.77
N ILE A 4 21.13 5.23 2.26
CA ILE A 4 19.75 4.72 2.13
C ILE A 4 19.21 4.28 3.49
N TYR A 5 20.03 3.62 4.29
CA TYR A 5 19.65 3.23 5.66
C TYR A 5 19.43 4.44 6.55
N ASP A 6 20.30 5.43 6.42
CA ASP A 6 20.19 6.68 7.19
C ASP A 6 18.90 7.42 6.84
N ALA A 7 18.53 7.48 5.55
CA ALA A 7 17.29 8.11 5.12
C ALA A 7 16.05 7.38 5.67
N ALA A 8 16.06 6.05 5.67
CA ALA A 8 14.95 5.26 6.22
C ALA A 8 14.82 5.47 7.74
N ILE A 9 15.94 5.47 8.46
CA ILE A 9 15.96 5.71 9.91
C ILE A 9 15.45 7.11 10.24
N VAL A 10 15.89 8.13 9.49
CA VAL A 10 15.42 9.51 9.66
C VAL A 10 13.93 9.63 9.38
N ALA A 11 13.44 8.99 8.31
CA ALA A 11 12.01 8.99 7.97
C ALA A 11 11.17 8.33 9.08
N ASP A 12 11.61 7.20 9.61
CA ASP A 12 10.93 6.53 10.73
C ASP A 12 10.93 7.40 11.98
N PHE A 13 12.04 8.04 12.30
CA PHE A 13 12.15 8.97 13.43
C PHE A 13 11.15 10.13 13.27
N ILE A 14 11.09 10.74 12.10
CA ILE A 14 10.16 11.85 11.83
C ILE A 14 8.71 11.40 12.00
N ARG A 15 8.35 10.22 11.46
CA ARG A 15 7.00 9.67 11.61
C ARG A 15 6.62 9.45 13.07
N LEU A 16 7.52 8.90 13.86
CA LEU A 16 7.29 8.65 15.29
C LEU A 16 7.14 9.96 16.07
N GLU A 17 7.94 10.98 15.74
CA GLU A 17 7.83 12.31 16.37
C GLU A 17 6.50 12.99 16.03
N LEU A 18 6.08 12.93 14.76
CA LEU A 18 4.78 13.49 14.33
C LEU A 18 3.62 12.76 15.02
N LEU A 19 3.74 11.45 15.17
CA LEU A 19 2.74 10.65 15.87
C LEU A 19 2.65 11.03 17.35
N ALA A 20 3.79 11.19 18.02
CA ALA A 20 3.86 11.57 19.43
C ALA A 20 3.29 12.97 19.69
N GLN A 21 3.39 13.88 18.72
CA GLN A 21 2.89 15.25 18.79
C GLN A 21 1.44 15.42 18.35
N ASN A 22 0.74 14.32 18.01
CA ASN A 22 -0.64 14.34 17.49
C ASN A 22 -0.82 15.17 16.22
N ASN A 23 0.20 15.25 15.38
CA ASN A 23 0.12 15.96 14.11
C ASN A 23 -0.52 15.06 13.03
N THR A 24 -1.31 15.65 12.15
CA THR A 24 -1.80 14.99 10.94
C THR A 24 -0.71 14.98 9.89
N PHE A 25 -0.43 13.83 9.29
CA PHE A 25 0.60 13.71 8.25
C PHE A 25 0.28 12.58 7.28
N THR A 26 0.96 12.60 6.14
CA THR A 26 0.89 11.55 5.13
C THR A 26 2.30 11.06 4.80
N PHE A 27 2.40 9.82 4.34
CA PHE A 27 3.64 9.28 3.80
C PHE A 27 3.34 8.20 2.77
N GLU A 28 4.31 7.94 1.91
CA GLU A 28 4.26 6.86 0.93
C GLU A 28 5.19 5.73 1.35
N THR A 29 4.79 4.50 1.05
CA THR A 29 5.60 3.32 1.34
C THR A 29 5.29 2.21 0.33
N VAL A 30 6.25 1.33 0.08
CA VAL A 30 6.05 0.12 -0.73
C VAL A 30 5.13 -0.88 -0.02
N LEU A 31 4.99 -0.77 1.28
CA LEU A 31 4.12 -1.60 2.11
C LEU A 31 4.44 -3.10 2.02
N SER A 32 5.72 -3.44 1.93
CA SER A 32 6.16 -4.82 1.84
C SER A 32 6.74 -5.38 3.15
N HIS A 33 6.78 -4.58 4.21
CA HIS A 33 7.34 -4.96 5.50
C HIS A 33 6.32 -4.79 6.62
N PRO A 34 6.23 -5.75 7.58
CA PRO A 34 5.25 -5.73 8.68
C PRO A 34 5.34 -4.52 9.63
N SER A 35 6.44 -3.78 9.62
CA SER A 35 6.62 -2.61 10.49
C SER A 35 5.52 -1.55 10.34
N LYS A 36 4.91 -1.45 9.17
CA LYS A 36 3.81 -0.50 8.93
C LYS A 36 2.52 -0.92 9.61
N LEU A 37 2.32 -2.22 9.82
CA LEU A 37 1.19 -2.72 10.61
C LEU A 37 1.28 -2.25 12.06
N ASP A 38 2.45 -2.40 12.68
CA ASP A 38 2.68 -1.94 14.05
C ASP A 38 2.50 -0.43 14.17
N PHE A 39 2.94 0.32 13.18
CA PHE A 39 2.76 1.77 13.12
C PHE A 39 1.27 2.16 13.07
N LEU A 40 0.48 1.51 12.23
CA LEU A 40 -0.97 1.76 12.14
C LEU A 40 -1.71 1.39 13.42
N LYS A 41 -1.33 0.28 14.06
CA LYS A 41 -1.90 -0.13 15.34
C LYS A 41 -1.63 0.92 16.43
N ASP A 42 -0.38 1.38 16.53
CA ASP A 42 0.01 2.40 17.50
C ASP A 42 -0.71 3.73 17.25
N ALA A 43 -0.79 4.16 16.00
CA ALA A 43 -1.52 5.36 15.62
C ALA A 43 -3.00 5.28 16.03
N ARG A 44 -3.64 4.14 15.77
CA ARG A 44 -5.03 3.92 16.17
C ARG A 44 -5.23 3.99 17.68
N LEU A 45 -4.34 3.38 18.45
CA LEU A 45 -4.37 3.45 19.91
C LEU A 45 -4.22 4.87 20.44
N ARG A 46 -3.55 5.74 19.70
CA ARG A 46 -3.40 7.16 20.02
C ARG A 46 -4.57 8.02 19.56
N GLY A 47 -5.61 7.41 18.96
CA GLY A 47 -6.81 8.11 18.49
C GLY A 47 -6.75 8.61 17.06
N TYR A 48 -5.73 8.26 16.29
CA TYR A 48 -5.64 8.62 14.87
C TYR A 48 -6.69 7.89 14.04
N LYS A 49 -7.20 8.58 13.03
CA LYS A 49 -7.99 7.99 11.95
C LYS A 49 -7.03 7.69 10.79
N ASN A 50 -6.70 6.43 10.60
CA ASN A 50 -5.79 5.99 9.55
C ASN A 50 -6.52 5.85 8.23
N TYR A 51 -6.04 6.54 7.20
CA TYR A 51 -6.54 6.41 5.82
C TYR A 51 -5.49 5.67 5.00
N LEU A 52 -5.90 4.59 4.34
CA LEU A 52 -5.04 3.80 3.48
C LEU A 52 -5.47 3.97 2.02
N TYR A 53 -4.55 4.43 1.19
CA TYR A 53 -4.71 4.49 -0.27
C TYR A 53 -3.80 3.43 -0.87
N PHE A 54 -4.37 2.30 -1.24
CA PHE A 54 -3.63 1.16 -1.77
C PHE A 54 -3.79 1.09 -3.28
N VAL A 55 -2.68 1.16 -4.00
CA VAL A 55 -2.64 1.12 -5.47
C VAL A 55 -1.96 -0.17 -5.91
N CYS A 56 -2.64 -0.96 -6.71
CA CYS A 56 -2.15 -2.24 -7.19
C CYS A 56 -2.37 -2.39 -8.69
N THR A 57 -1.76 -3.40 -9.28
CA THR A 57 -1.98 -3.84 -10.65
C THR A 57 -2.41 -5.30 -10.66
N VAL A 58 -2.97 -5.77 -11.76
CA VAL A 58 -3.42 -7.17 -11.88
C VAL A 58 -2.27 -8.16 -12.06
N SER A 59 -1.04 -7.68 -12.22
CA SER A 59 0.12 -8.56 -12.39
C SER A 59 1.43 -7.86 -12.02
N PRO A 60 2.35 -8.54 -11.32
CA PRO A 60 3.69 -7.99 -11.07
C PRO A 60 4.50 -7.76 -12.35
N ALA A 61 4.17 -8.42 -13.44
CA ALA A 61 4.78 -8.20 -14.75
C ALA A 61 4.58 -6.76 -15.24
N ILE A 62 3.42 -6.18 -15.01
CA ILE A 62 3.13 -4.77 -15.33
C ILE A 62 4.10 -3.85 -14.58
N ASN A 63 4.31 -4.12 -13.30
CA ASN A 63 5.22 -3.35 -12.47
C ASN A 63 6.67 -3.47 -12.96
N SER A 64 7.10 -4.68 -13.31
CA SER A 64 8.44 -4.94 -13.86
C SER A 64 8.66 -4.21 -15.18
N ASP A 65 7.68 -4.21 -16.07
CA ASP A 65 7.76 -3.50 -17.35
C ASP A 65 7.88 -1.98 -17.15
N ARG A 66 7.13 -1.42 -16.22
CA ARG A 66 7.19 0.01 -15.89
C ARG A 66 8.54 0.41 -15.29
N VAL A 67 9.12 -0.44 -14.44
CA VAL A 67 10.48 -0.22 -13.91
C VAL A 67 11.50 -0.29 -15.04
N ALA A 68 11.38 -1.27 -15.94
CA ALA A 68 12.26 -1.40 -17.10
C ALA A 68 12.19 -0.16 -18.01
N GLN A 69 11.00 0.40 -18.24
CA GLN A 69 10.83 1.65 -19.00
C GLN A 69 11.50 2.83 -18.30
N ARG A 70 11.35 2.95 -16.97
CA ARG A 70 12.03 4.00 -16.20
C ARG A 70 13.53 3.91 -16.30
N VAL A 71 14.11 2.71 -16.27
CA VAL A 71 15.55 2.50 -16.46
C VAL A 71 15.99 2.96 -17.83
N ARG A 72 15.22 2.65 -18.89
CA ARG A 72 15.52 3.13 -20.26
C ARG A 72 15.49 4.64 -20.38
N LEU A 73 14.70 5.31 -19.54
CA LEU A 73 14.60 6.77 -19.50
C LEU A 73 15.58 7.42 -18.50
N GLY A 74 16.53 6.65 -17.95
CA GLY A 74 17.55 7.13 -17.04
C GLY A 74 17.24 7.02 -15.55
N GLY A 75 16.15 6.36 -15.18
CA GLY A 75 15.79 6.12 -13.79
C GLY A 75 16.51 4.92 -13.15
N HIS A 76 16.28 4.72 -11.86
CA HIS A 76 16.87 3.61 -11.12
C HIS A 76 16.09 2.31 -11.33
N GLY A 77 16.83 1.20 -11.47
CA GLY A 77 16.28 -0.13 -11.59
C GLY A 77 16.10 -0.83 -10.25
N VAL A 78 15.19 -1.79 -10.25
CA VAL A 78 14.99 -2.75 -9.16
C VAL A 78 14.96 -4.15 -9.77
N PRO A 79 15.63 -5.16 -9.17
CA PRO A 79 15.59 -6.54 -9.69
C PRO A 79 14.15 -7.06 -9.78
N SER A 80 13.81 -7.78 -10.86
CA SER A 80 12.47 -8.31 -11.11
C SER A 80 11.96 -9.18 -9.97
N GLU A 81 12.83 -9.98 -9.37
CA GLU A 81 12.51 -10.85 -8.23
C GLU A 81 12.06 -10.04 -7.01
N LYS A 82 12.68 -8.90 -6.77
CA LYS A 82 12.28 -7.98 -5.70
C LYS A 82 10.93 -7.34 -5.97
N ILE A 83 10.66 -6.97 -7.21
CA ILE A 83 9.37 -6.39 -7.63
C ILE A 83 8.26 -7.38 -7.37
N GLU A 84 8.41 -8.62 -7.82
CA GLU A 84 7.43 -9.69 -7.63
C GLU A 84 7.25 -10.03 -6.14
N SER A 85 8.34 -10.19 -5.41
CA SER A 85 8.32 -10.47 -3.98
C SER A 85 7.58 -9.38 -3.20
N ARG A 86 7.86 -8.11 -3.47
CA ARG A 86 7.18 -6.98 -2.83
C ARG A 86 5.72 -6.87 -3.21
N TYR A 87 5.38 -7.20 -4.46
CA TYR A 87 4.01 -7.23 -4.94
C TYR A 87 3.14 -8.16 -4.09
N TYR A 88 3.56 -9.41 -3.93
CA TYR A 88 2.81 -10.39 -3.14
C TYR A 88 2.89 -10.10 -1.63
N ALA A 89 4.01 -9.61 -1.14
CA ALA A 89 4.15 -9.23 0.27
C ALA A 89 3.20 -8.09 0.64
N SER A 90 3.05 -7.08 -0.21
CA SER A 90 2.11 -5.98 0.03
C SER A 90 0.66 -6.44 0.01
N LEU A 91 0.30 -7.34 -0.90
CA LEU A 91 -1.04 -7.92 -0.94
C LEU A 91 -1.34 -8.77 0.29
N ALA A 92 -0.37 -9.59 0.73
CA ALA A 92 -0.53 -10.37 1.95
C ALA A 92 -0.72 -9.49 3.19
N LEU A 93 0.00 -8.36 3.25
CA LEU A 93 -0.10 -7.41 4.36
C LEU A 93 -1.39 -6.60 4.33
N LEU A 94 -1.98 -6.39 3.17
CA LEU A 94 -3.17 -5.56 2.99
C LEU A 94 -4.33 -6.00 3.90
N SER A 95 -4.63 -7.29 3.95
CA SER A 95 -5.70 -7.81 4.79
C SER A 95 -5.45 -7.60 6.29
N ASP A 96 -4.17 -7.57 6.70
CA ASP A 96 -3.81 -7.29 8.10
C ASP A 96 -3.94 -5.79 8.44
N LEU A 97 -3.73 -4.91 7.46
CA LEU A 97 -3.80 -3.46 7.65
C LEU A 97 -5.22 -2.93 7.69
N ILE A 98 -6.10 -3.44 6.84
CA ILE A 98 -7.48 -2.94 6.69
C ILE A 98 -8.22 -2.81 8.02
N PRO A 99 -8.19 -3.80 8.93
CA PRO A 99 -8.89 -3.69 10.22
C PRO A 99 -8.41 -2.54 11.11
N HIS A 100 -7.23 -1.99 10.85
CA HIS A 100 -6.65 -0.88 11.61
C HIS A 100 -6.81 0.48 10.91
N THR A 101 -7.60 0.52 9.84
CA THR A 101 -7.91 1.76 9.12
C THR A 101 -9.28 2.30 9.48
N TYR A 102 -9.41 3.61 9.44
CA TYR A 102 -10.71 4.28 9.45
C TYR A 102 -11.38 4.18 8.09
N HIS A 103 -10.62 4.30 7.02
CA HIS A 103 -11.09 4.15 5.65
C HIS A 103 -9.97 3.66 4.75
N THR A 104 -10.27 2.67 3.91
CA THR A 104 -9.34 2.15 2.90
C THR A 104 -9.91 2.39 1.51
N TYR A 105 -9.06 2.91 0.62
CA TYR A 105 -9.36 3.10 -0.80
C TYR A 105 -8.49 2.17 -1.62
N LEU A 106 -9.11 1.31 -2.43
CA LEU A 106 -8.40 0.36 -3.28
C LEU A 106 -8.45 0.82 -4.74
N PHE A 107 -7.27 1.01 -5.31
CA PHE A 107 -7.12 1.49 -6.68
C PHE A 107 -6.42 0.46 -7.55
N ASP A 108 -6.88 0.32 -8.79
CA ASP A 108 -6.20 -0.46 -9.82
C ASP A 108 -5.57 0.46 -10.85
N ASN A 109 -4.28 0.25 -11.11
CA ASN A 109 -3.48 1.03 -12.05
C ASN A 109 -2.86 0.12 -13.12
N SER A 110 -3.64 -0.82 -13.66
CA SER A 110 -3.14 -1.83 -14.60
C SER A 110 -2.97 -1.32 -16.02
N PHE A 111 -3.69 -0.28 -16.42
CA PHE A 111 -3.73 0.20 -17.80
C PHE A 111 -2.98 1.51 -17.95
N GLU A 112 -1.99 1.56 -18.87
CA GLU A 112 -1.14 2.75 -19.07
C GLU A 112 -1.92 3.95 -19.60
N ASP A 113 -2.89 3.71 -20.47
CA ASP A 113 -3.69 4.75 -21.13
C ASP A 113 -4.94 5.14 -20.34
N SER A 114 -5.12 4.56 -19.17
CA SER A 114 -6.27 4.82 -18.30
C SER A 114 -5.84 5.52 -17.03
N GLU A 115 -6.75 6.33 -16.49
CA GLU A 115 -6.58 6.86 -15.14
C GLU A 115 -6.58 5.73 -14.10
N ILE A 116 -5.96 6.00 -12.95
CA ILE A 116 -6.04 5.11 -11.79
C ILE A 116 -7.52 4.95 -11.42
N LYS A 117 -7.98 3.71 -11.33
CA LYS A 117 -9.38 3.39 -11.12
C LYS A 117 -9.64 3.03 -9.66
N LEU A 118 -10.53 3.74 -9.00
CA LEU A 118 -11.03 3.35 -7.68
C LEU A 118 -11.97 2.15 -7.85
N VAL A 119 -11.58 1.00 -7.30
CA VAL A 119 -12.32 -0.25 -7.49
C VAL A 119 -13.15 -0.64 -6.28
N ALA A 120 -12.75 -0.23 -5.08
CA ALA A 120 -13.51 -0.47 -3.86
C ALA A 120 -13.07 0.44 -2.73
N GLU A 121 -13.94 0.58 -1.73
CA GLU A 121 -13.65 1.22 -0.45
C GLU A 121 -14.03 0.29 0.69
N ILE A 122 -13.34 0.39 1.80
CA ILE A 122 -13.70 -0.31 3.04
C ILE A 122 -13.82 0.73 4.15
N GLU A 123 -15.00 0.82 4.77
CA GLU A 123 -15.27 1.72 5.89
C GLU A 123 -15.04 1.00 7.22
N ASN A 124 -14.31 1.64 8.12
CA ASN A 124 -14.04 1.16 9.48
C ASN A 124 -13.49 -0.28 9.53
N GLY A 125 -12.78 -0.69 8.47
CA GLY A 125 -12.20 -2.03 8.36
C GLY A 125 -13.21 -3.17 8.20
N SER A 126 -14.51 -2.87 8.05
CA SER A 126 -15.55 -3.90 8.12
C SER A 126 -16.64 -3.82 7.04
N THR A 127 -16.82 -2.70 6.38
CA THR A 127 -17.86 -2.53 5.38
C THR A 127 -17.25 -2.37 3.99
N PHE A 128 -17.42 -3.36 3.13
CA PHE A 128 -16.93 -3.36 1.77
C PHE A 128 -17.91 -2.67 0.81
N ILE A 129 -17.45 -1.70 0.07
CA ILE A 129 -18.25 -0.93 -0.88
C ILE A 129 -17.60 -1.04 -2.27
N PRO A 130 -18.14 -1.84 -3.19
CA PRO A 130 -17.62 -1.93 -4.55
C PRO A 130 -17.88 -0.63 -5.31
N LYS A 131 -16.92 -0.23 -6.14
CA LYS A 131 -16.99 0.97 -6.98
C LYS A 131 -16.97 0.62 -8.46
N THR A 132 -16.79 -0.65 -8.81
CA THR A 132 -16.80 -1.17 -10.18
C THR A 132 -17.65 -2.42 -10.25
N GLU A 133 -18.15 -2.74 -11.45
CA GLU A 133 -18.90 -3.98 -11.68
C GLU A 133 -17.99 -5.20 -11.62
N GLU A 134 -16.79 -5.08 -12.17
CA GLU A 134 -15.79 -6.15 -12.16
C GLU A 134 -14.74 -5.86 -11.09
N ILE A 135 -14.70 -6.69 -10.07
CA ILE A 135 -13.71 -6.60 -8.99
C ILE A 135 -12.43 -7.29 -9.45
N PRO A 136 -11.26 -6.63 -9.40
CA PRO A 136 -10.00 -7.26 -9.73
C PRO A 136 -9.71 -8.49 -8.85
N TRP A 137 -9.04 -9.51 -9.42
CA TRP A 137 -8.74 -10.75 -8.72
C TRP A 137 -8.01 -10.55 -7.39
N TRP A 138 -7.13 -9.55 -7.32
CA TRP A 138 -6.36 -9.28 -6.11
C TRP A 138 -7.24 -8.75 -4.96
N VAL A 139 -8.30 -8.01 -5.28
CA VAL A 139 -9.30 -7.58 -4.29
C VAL A 139 -10.13 -8.79 -3.84
N ASP A 140 -10.56 -9.61 -4.79
CA ASP A 140 -11.34 -10.80 -4.48
C ASP A 140 -10.56 -11.76 -3.58
N GLU A 141 -9.32 -12.07 -3.92
CA GLU A 141 -8.51 -13.03 -3.18
C GLU A 141 -7.99 -12.50 -1.84
N TYR A 142 -7.40 -11.28 -1.84
CA TYR A 142 -6.68 -10.74 -0.67
C TYR A 142 -7.52 -9.87 0.25
N VAL A 143 -8.67 -9.41 -0.20
CA VAL A 143 -9.57 -8.59 0.62
C VAL A 143 -10.85 -9.34 0.92
N LEU A 144 -11.66 -9.64 -0.09
CA LEU A 144 -12.94 -10.33 0.12
C LEU A 144 -12.75 -11.73 0.69
N GLY A 145 -11.84 -12.50 0.13
CA GLY A 145 -11.56 -13.86 0.59
C GLY A 145 -10.95 -13.95 1.98
N LYS A 146 -10.27 -12.90 2.44
CA LYS A 146 -9.63 -12.88 3.76
C LYS A 146 -10.48 -12.26 4.86
N LEU A 147 -11.26 -11.22 4.54
CA LEU A 147 -11.97 -10.41 5.54
C LEU A 147 -13.49 -10.58 5.51
N PHE A 148 -14.05 -11.02 4.38
CA PHE A 148 -15.49 -11.01 4.17
C PHE A 148 -16.05 -12.37 3.76
N SER A 149 -15.26 -13.42 3.86
CA SER A 149 -15.70 -14.79 3.57
C SER A 149 -16.30 -15.49 4.79
#